data_e5414074de315f5b8ec9bf61924a2bb3
#
_entry.id   e5414074de315f5b8ec9bf61924a2bb3
#
_cell.length_a   1.000
_cell.length_b   1.000
_cell.length_c   1.000
_cell.angle_alpha   90.00
_cell.angle_beta   90.00
_cell.angle_gamma   90.00
#
_symmetry.space_group_name_H-M   'P 1'
#
loop_
_entity.id
_entity.type
_entity.pdbx_description
1 polymer ?
#
loop_
_entity_poly.entity_id
_entity_poly.type
_entity_poly.pdbx_seq_one_letter_code
_entity_poly.pdbx_strand_id
1 'polypeptide(L)'
;MSPPDGATGLHRLGMREVPPRLRPLTAAEFLVLDLPPRGLILDPWLPTQGLTMIHSARGVGKTHLALGIAYAVATGSMLLGWTVPEPRRVIYLDGEMPAATMQRRMAGTIAGGNRNPPSDDYLRLLSADITEGGLPDLSTAEGQAEVDAAIGQAELIIVDNISTLVRSGRENEAEGWLPVQDWALGHRRAGRSVLFIHHAGKGGLQRGTSRREDVLDTVIALRRPTDYTADQGARFEIVIEKGRGIHGDDARPIEARYEERDGAAIWTRTEIADADVMRVADALNGGLSIREAADELGMHKSKVERLKKKAIGQGLLDG
;
A
#
# COMPACT_ATOMS: atom_id res chain seq x y z
N MET A 1 -42.71 75.56 -6.46
CA MET A 1 -43.33 74.33 -5.95
C MET A 1 -42.43 73.18 -6.32
N SER A 2 -41.57 72.73 -5.38
CA SER A 2 -40.68 71.56 -5.56
C SER A 2 -41.37 70.35 -4.97
N PRO A 3 -41.23 69.16 -5.54
CA PRO A 3 -41.73 67.93 -4.94
C PRO A 3 -40.76 67.39 -3.90
N PRO A 4 -41.21 66.58 -2.94
CA PRO A 4 -40.43 66.18 -1.79
C PRO A 4 -39.58 64.92 -2.13
N ASP A 5 -38.38 64.97 -1.55
CA ASP A 5 -37.47 63.82 -1.43
C ASP A 5 -38.12 62.69 -0.66
N GLY A 6 -38.23 61.52 -1.30
CA GLY A 6 -38.58 60.24 -0.71
C GLY A 6 -37.34 59.35 -0.60
N ALA A 7 -36.57 59.49 0.44
CA ALA A 7 -35.48 58.59 0.77
C ALA A 7 -36.04 57.28 1.34
N THR A 8 -36.16 56.25 0.55
CA THR A 8 -36.31 54.90 1.04
C THR A 8 -34.95 54.29 1.36
N GLY A 9 -34.60 54.33 2.63
CA GLY A 9 -33.45 53.61 3.20
C GLY A 9 -33.69 52.10 3.17
N LEU A 10 -33.20 51.44 2.17
CA LEU A 10 -33.00 49.98 2.21
C LEU A 10 -31.75 49.71 3.03
N HIS A 11 -31.94 49.32 4.28
CA HIS A 11 -30.93 48.69 5.08
C HIS A 11 -30.40 47.47 4.30
N ARG A 12 -29.22 47.56 3.69
CA ARG A 12 -28.42 46.41 3.25
C ARG A 12 -28.01 45.67 4.52
N LEU A 13 -28.79 44.64 4.86
CA LEU A 13 -28.33 43.58 5.72
C LEU A 13 -27.00 43.07 5.16
N GLY A 14 -25.94 43.17 5.97
CA GLY A 14 -24.60 42.69 5.59
C GLY A 14 -24.59 41.24 5.31
N MET A 15 -24.90 40.89 4.08
CA MET A 15 -24.57 39.56 3.55
C MET A 15 -23.03 39.48 3.50
N ARG A 16 -22.43 38.75 4.44
CA ARG A 16 -21.04 38.33 4.29
C ARG A 16 -20.99 37.64 2.92
N GLU A 17 -20.25 38.21 1.98
CA GLU A 17 -19.94 37.53 0.74
C GLU A 17 -19.25 36.20 1.11
N VAL A 18 -19.95 35.09 0.90
CA VAL A 18 -19.33 33.79 1.01
C VAL A 18 -18.35 33.69 -0.18
N PRO A 19 -17.05 33.58 0.07
CA PRO A 19 -16.10 33.57 -1.02
C PRO A 19 -16.48 32.43 -1.99
N PRO A 20 -16.35 32.62 -3.30
CA PRO A 20 -16.72 31.61 -4.27
C PRO A 20 -15.98 30.30 -3.95
N ARG A 21 -16.71 29.19 -3.95
CA ARG A 21 -16.18 27.84 -3.64
C ARG A 21 -14.99 27.47 -4.55
N LEU A 22 -14.97 28.01 -5.76
CA LEU A 22 -13.90 27.82 -6.75
C LEU A 22 -13.26 29.16 -7.04
N ARG A 23 -12.00 29.31 -6.66
CA ARG A 23 -11.18 30.48 -7.00
C ARG A 23 -9.99 30.01 -7.83
N PRO A 24 -9.93 30.31 -9.13
CA PRO A 24 -8.73 30.07 -9.91
C PRO A 24 -7.60 30.97 -9.44
N LEU A 25 -6.38 30.43 -9.38
CA LEU A 25 -5.17 31.18 -9.11
C LEU A 25 -4.40 31.38 -10.42
N THR A 26 -3.76 32.53 -10.55
CA THR A 26 -2.74 32.72 -11.58
C THR A 26 -1.51 31.87 -11.24
N ALA A 27 -0.66 31.57 -12.24
CA ALA A 27 0.60 30.86 -12.00
C ALA A 27 1.47 31.62 -10.96
N ALA A 28 1.51 32.95 -11.00
CA ALA A 28 2.27 33.77 -10.06
C ALA A 28 1.73 33.61 -8.62
N GLU A 29 0.41 33.65 -8.41
CA GLU A 29 -0.20 33.43 -7.11
C GLU A 29 0.08 32.01 -6.60
N PHE A 30 0.01 31.00 -7.47
CA PHE A 30 0.27 29.62 -7.09
C PHE A 30 1.73 29.40 -6.66
N LEU A 31 2.69 30.01 -7.36
CA LEU A 31 4.12 29.85 -7.06
C LEU A 31 4.57 30.46 -5.72
N VAL A 32 3.81 31.41 -5.20
CA VAL A 32 4.13 32.04 -3.89
C VAL A 32 3.37 31.41 -2.72
N LEU A 33 2.57 30.34 -2.96
CA LEU A 33 1.93 29.61 -1.88
C LEU A 33 2.99 28.88 -1.06
N ASP A 34 2.88 29.00 0.26
CA ASP A 34 3.66 28.18 1.19
C ASP A 34 3.04 26.79 1.28
N LEU A 35 3.47 25.89 0.40
CA LEU A 35 3.02 24.51 0.37
C LEU A 35 4.10 23.61 0.98
N PRO A 36 3.77 22.85 2.03
CA PRO A 36 4.74 21.93 2.62
C PRO A 36 5.21 20.91 1.58
N PRO A 37 6.53 20.60 1.52
CA PRO A 37 7.05 19.60 0.62
C PRO A 37 6.42 18.24 0.95
N ARG A 38 6.09 17.48 -0.10
CA ARG A 38 5.56 16.13 0.04
C ARG A 38 6.70 15.19 0.43
N GLY A 39 6.66 14.66 1.66
CA GLY A 39 7.64 13.71 2.18
C GLY A 39 7.26 12.25 1.87
N LEU A 40 8.00 11.32 2.48
CA LEU A 40 7.75 9.89 2.46
C LEU A 40 7.39 9.38 3.85
N ILE A 41 6.42 8.48 3.93
CA ILE A 41 6.08 7.70 5.12
C ILE A 41 6.97 6.45 5.15
N LEU A 42 7.12 5.78 4.01
CA LEU A 42 7.99 4.65 3.81
C LEU A 42 8.73 4.83 2.48
N ASP A 43 10.01 5.16 2.57
CA ASP A 43 10.89 5.39 1.43
C ASP A 43 11.23 4.06 0.74
N PRO A 44 11.12 3.96 -0.61
CA PRO A 44 10.91 5.08 -1.58
C PRO A 44 9.47 5.23 -2.11
N TRP A 45 8.48 4.48 -1.62
CA TRP A 45 7.24 4.30 -2.39
C TRP A 45 5.93 4.72 -1.70
N LEU A 46 5.91 4.98 -0.38
CA LEU A 46 4.70 5.42 0.33
C LEU A 46 4.82 6.90 0.70
N PRO A 47 4.27 7.82 -0.09
CA PRO A 47 4.39 9.24 0.20
C PRO A 47 3.41 9.71 1.27
N THR A 48 3.75 10.81 1.95
CA THR A 48 2.77 11.58 2.72
C THR A 48 1.68 12.10 1.79
N GLN A 49 0.44 12.24 2.30
CA GLN A 49 -0.70 12.64 1.48
C GLN A 49 -0.82 11.77 0.23
N GLY A 50 -0.53 10.46 0.38
CA GLY A 50 -0.44 9.48 -0.70
C GLY A 50 -1.62 8.53 -0.74
N LEU A 51 -1.99 8.11 -1.95
CA LEU A 51 -2.92 7.01 -2.18
C LEU A 51 -2.15 5.87 -2.82
N THR A 52 -2.07 4.74 -2.14
CA THR A 52 -1.27 3.60 -2.58
C THR A 52 -2.08 2.31 -2.52
N MET A 53 -1.78 1.37 -3.38
CA MET A 53 -2.42 0.05 -3.41
C MET A 53 -1.39 -1.06 -3.47
N ILE A 54 -1.60 -2.11 -2.67
CA ILE A 54 -0.91 -3.39 -2.79
C ILE A 54 -1.94 -4.43 -3.21
N HIS A 55 -1.70 -5.12 -4.30
CA HIS A 55 -2.59 -6.17 -4.77
C HIS A 55 -1.88 -7.48 -5.06
N SER A 56 -2.60 -8.59 -4.94
CA SER A 56 -2.17 -9.92 -5.36
C SER A 56 -3.32 -10.91 -5.35
N ALA A 57 -3.10 -12.12 -5.87
CA ALA A 57 -3.98 -13.26 -5.63
C ALA A 57 -4.13 -13.54 -4.12
N ARG A 58 -5.18 -14.30 -3.74
CA ARG A 58 -5.38 -14.73 -2.34
C ARG A 58 -4.23 -15.62 -1.88
N GLY A 59 -3.89 -15.53 -0.58
CA GLY A 59 -2.88 -16.41 0.04
C GLY A 59 -1.41 -16.09 -0.31
N VAL A 60 -1.12 -15.00 -1.03
CA VAL A 60 0.27 -14.62 -1.38
C VAL A 60 1.06 -14.09 -0.18
N GLY A 61 0.42 -13.34 0.73
CA GLY A 61 1.09 -12.77 1.90
C GLY A 61 0.81 -11.28 2.14
N LYS A 62 -0.19 -10.69 1.45
CA LYS A 62 -0.54 -9.25 1.57
C LYS A 62 -0.67 -8.76 3.00
N THR A 63 -1.47 -9.46 3.82
CA THR A 63 -1.72 -9.07 5.21
C THR A 63 -0.46 -9.12 6.07
N HIS A 64 0.44 -10.10 5.86
CA HIS A 64 1.73 -10.11 6.56
C HIS A 64 2.57 -8.88 6.20
N LEU A 65 2.64 -8.53 4.90
CA LEU A 65 3.34 -7.34 4.44
C LEU A 65 2.69 -6.05 4.99
N ALA A 66 1.36 -5.96 4.96
CA ALA A 66 0.62 -4.80 5.46
C ALA A 66 0.81 -4.59 6.97
N LEU A 67 0.83 -5.67 7.78
CA LEU A 67 1.14 -5.60 9.21
C LEU A 67 2.59 -5.18 9.46
N GLY A 68 3.54 -5.73 8.67
CA GLY A 68 4.94 -5.29 8.72
C GLY A 68 5.10 -3.81 8.41
N ILE A 69 4.41 -3.30 7.38
CA ILE A 69 4.38 -1.87 7.03
C ILE A 69 3.78 -1.04 8.16
N ALA A 70 2.63 -1.46 8.71
CA ALA A 70 1.96 -0.77 9.81
C ALA A 70 2.89 -0.61 11.01
N TYR A 71 3.56 -1.70 11.41
CA TYR A 71 4.48 -1.69 12.54
C TYR A 71 5.74 -0.88 12.25
N ALA A 72 6.35 -1.03 11.08
CA ALA A 72 7.53 -0.26 10.69
C ALA A 72 7.23 1.26 10.71
N VAL A 73 6.09 1.67 10.17
CA VAL A 73 5.66 3.08 10.16
C VAL A 73 5.39 3.59 11.57
N ALA A 74 4.73 2.81 12.42
CA ALA A 74 4.43 3.19 13.79
C ALA A 74 5.68 3.33 14.67
N THR A 75 6.73 2.56 14.38
CA THR A 75 7.97 2.52 15.17
C THR A 75 9.11 3.38 14.59
N GLY A 76 8.98 3.87 13.36
CA GLY A 76 10.09 4.52 12.66
C GLY A 76 11.23 3.55 12.33
N SER A 77 10.90 2.27 12.08
CA SER A 77 11.87 1.22 11.78
C SER A 77 11.98 0.96 10.26
N MET A 78 12.81 -0.01 9.91
CA MET A 78 13.02 -0.43 8.53
C MET A 78 12.25 -1.73 8.26
N LEU A 79 11.70 -1.88 7.04
CA LEU A 79 11.11 -3.12 6.55
C LEU A 79 11.64 -3.42 5.14
N LEU A 80 12.20 -4.60 4.93
CA LEU A 80 12.70 -5.03 3.61
C LEU A 80 13.68 -4.01 2.97
N GLY A 81 14.48 -3.31 3.77
CA GLY A 81 15.39 -2.26 3.30
C GLY A 81 14.71 -0.92 3.02
N TRP A 82 13.40 -0.83 3.12
CA TRP A 82 12.67 0.44 3.08
C TRP A 82 12.75 1.15 4.42
N THR A 83 12.97 2.46 4.40
CA THR A 83 13.17 3.25 5.61
C THR A 83 11.95 4.11 5.94
N VAL A 84 11.65 4.21 7.23
CA VAL A 84 10.65 5.14 7.76
C VAL A 84 11.41 6.33 8.36
N PRO A 85 11.29 7.55 7.78
CA PRO A 85 12.05 8.72 8.27
C PRO A 85 11.71 9.10 9.71
N GLU A 86 10.45 8.98 10.10
CA GLU A 86 9.95 9.27 11.45
C GLU A 86 8.72 8.42 11.79
N PRO A 87 8.53 8.02 13.06
CA PRO A 87 7.33 7.30 13.48
C PRO A 87 6.06 8.09 13.19
N ARG A 88 5.02 7.39 12.68
CA ARG A 88 3.72 8.02 12.40
C ARG A 88 2.58 7.18 12.95
N ARG A 89 1.47 7.85 13.29
CA ARG A 89 0.27 7.17 13.77
C ARG A 89 -0.42 6.42 12.64
N VAL A 90 -0.65 5.13 12.86
CA VAL A 90 -1.27 4.22 11.91
C VAL A 90 -2.58 3.69 12.47
N ILE A 91 -3.60 3.65 11.65
CA ILE A 91 -4.81 2.85 11.89
C ILE A 91 -4.92 1.74 10.84
N TYR A 92 -5.13 0.52 11.30
CA TYR A 92 -5.29 -0.66 10.47
C TYR A 92 -6.74 -1.13 10.53
N LEU A 93 -7.43 -1.12 9.39
CA LEU A 93 -8.82 -1.58 9.24
C LEU A 93 -8.78 -3.00 8.68
N ASP A 94 -9.11 -3.99 9.51
CA ASP A 94 -9.16 -5.40 9.13
C ASP A 94 -10.62 -5.84 8.94
N GLY A 95 -10.97 -6.14 7.70
CA GLY A 95 -12.33 -6.58 7.33
C GLY A 95 -12.50 -8.08 7.13
N GLU A 96 -11.43 -8.89 7.29
CA GLU A 96 -11.50 -10.30 6.85
C GLU A 96 -11.01 -11.30 7.90
N MET A 97 -10.03 -10.94 8.72
CA MET A 97 -9.30 -11.92 9.50
C MET A 97 -9.97 -12.23 10.84
N PRO A 98 -10.02 -13.53 11.26
CA PRO A 98 -10.39 -13.87 12.64
C PRO A 98 -9.46 -13.18 13.64
N ALA A 99 -10.03 -12.54 14.68
CA ALA A 99 -9.31 -11.72 15.65
C ALA A 99 -8.14 -12.47 16.33
N ALA A 100 -8.31 -13.74 16.69
CA ALA A 100 -7.26 -14.56 17.25
C ALA A 100 -6.08 -14.77 16.29
N THR A 101 -6.33 -14.86 14.97
CA THR A 101 -5.29 -14.96 13.95
C THR A 101 -4.58 -13.62 13.79
N MET A 102 -5.32 -12.51 13.78
CA MET A 102 -4.76 -11.16 13.74
C MET A 102 -3.87 -10.90 14.96
N GLN A 103 -4.35 -11.24 16.16
CA GLN A 103 -3.59 -11.10 17.41
C GLN A 103 -2.27 -11.86 17.34
N ARG A 104 -2.27 -13.14 16.90
CA ARG A 104 -1.05 -13.93 16.76
C ARG A 104 -0.07 -13.32 15.76
N ARG A 105 -0.55 -12.88 14.59
CA ARG A 105 0.29 -12.25 13.56
C ARG A 105 0.88 -10.94 14.03
N MET A 106 0.10 -10.13 14.74
CA MET A 106 0.57 -8.88 15.33
C MET A 106 1.63 -9.16 16.41
N ALA A 107 1.40 -10.14 17.29
CA ALA A 107 2.39 -10.55 18.28
C ALA A 107 3.71 -10.98 17.64
N GLY A 108 3.65 -11.78 16.56
CA GLY A 108 4.84 -12.17 15.79
C GLY A 108 5.53 -10.97 15.15
N THR A 109 4.77 -10.02 14.59
CA THR A 109 5.32 -8.80 14.01
C THR A 109 6.04 -7.94 15.06
N ILE A 110 5.46 -7.79 16.25
CA ILE A 110 6.07 -7.06 17.37
C ILE A 110 7.34 -7.77 17.84
N ALA A 111 7.29 -9.09 18.01
CA ALA A 111 8.45 -9.89 18.46
C ALA A 111 9.61 -9.86 17.45
N GLY A 112 9.31 -9.78 16.14
CA GLY A 112 10.34 -9.63 15.10
C GLY A 112 10.84 -8.20 14.93
N GLY A 113 10.20 -7.21 15.54
CA GLY A 113 10.59 -5.82 15.49
C GLY A 113 11.77 -5.50 16.40
N ASN A 114 12.54 -4.49 16.03
CA ASN A 114 13.71 -4.02 16.78
C ASN A 114 13.48 -2.68 17.50
N ARG A 115 12.30 -2.11 17.38
CA ARG A 115 11.89 -0.83 18.01
C ARG A 115 10.45 -0.91 18.48
N ASN A 116 10.14 -0.22 19.56
CA ASN A 116 8.76 0.00 19.98
C ASN A 116 8.23 1.33 19.43
N PRO A 117 6.91 1.47 19.21
CA PRO A 117 6.33 2.76 18.89
C PRO A 117 6.52 3.75 20.05
N PRO A 118 6.51 5.07 19.79
CA PRO A 118 6.65 6.09 20.85
C PRO A 118 5.57 5.99 21.94
N SER A 119 4.38 5.53 21.62
CA SER A 119 3.27 5.24 22.53
C SER A 119 2.30 4.26 21.88
N ASP A 120 1.42 3.63 22.69
CA ASP A 120 0.48 2.59 22.25
C ASP A 120 -0.51 3.09 21.19
N ASP A 121 -0.78 4.39 21.13
CA ASP A 121 -1.70 4.99 20.15
C ASP A 121 -1.09 5.17 18.74
N TYR A 122 0.20 4.88 18.56
CA TYR A 122 0.83 4.93 17.24
C TYR A 122 0.40 3.79 16.32
N LEU A 123 -0.05 2.66 16.85
CA LEU A 123 -0.61 1.57 16.05
C LEU A 123 -1.94 1.13 16.64
N ARG A 124 -3.03 1.43 15.93
CA ARG A 124 -4.38 1.06 16.33
C ARG A 124 -5.01 0.15 15.29
N LEU A 125 -5.81 -0.80 15.73
CA LEU A 125 -6.54 -1.73 14.88
C LEU A 125 -8.05 -1.59 15.09
N LEU A 126 -8.78 -1.66 13.97
CA LEU A 126 -10.21 -1.95 13.94
C LEU A 126 -10.39 -3.29 13.22
N SER A 127 -10.91 -4.30 13.91
CA SER A 127 -11.17 -5.61 13.33
C SER A 127 -12.67 -5.88 13.28
N ALA A 128 -13.13 -6.31 12.11
CA ALA A 128 -14.54 -6.65 11.89
C ALA A 128 -15.01 -7.80 12.79
N ASP A 129 -14.10 -8.70 13.16
CA ASP A 129 -14.42 -9.90 13.95
C ASP A 129 -14.79 -9.59 15.41
N ILE A 130 -14.30 -8.49 15.97
CA ILE A 130 -14.57 -8.06 17.36
C ILE A 130 -15.42 -6.80 17.46
N THR A 131 -15.79 -6.20 16.33
CA THR A 131 -16.69 -5.04 16.28
C THR A 131 -18.12 -5.51 16.16
N GLU A 132 -19.00 -5.08 17.04
CA GLU A 132 -20.43 -5.42 16.98
C GLU A 132 -21.03 -4.95 15.63
N GLY A 133 -21.63 -5.87 14.89
CA GLY A 133 -22.15 -5.62 13.55
C GLY A 133 -21.06 -5.61 12.44
N GLY A 134 -19.79 -5.82 12.77
CA GLY A 134 -18.65 -5.74 11.85
C GLY A 134 -18.23 -4.31 11.54
N LEU A 135 -17.27 -4.13 10.63
CA LEU A 135 -16.88 -2.79 10.20
C LEU A 135 -17.91 -2.19 9.22
N PRO A 136 -18.10 -0.87 9.23
CA PRO A 136 -19.02 -0.18 8.33
C PRO A 136 -18.63 -0.33 6.85
N ASP A 137 -19.60 -0.11 5.95
CA ASP A 137 -19.39 -0.13 4.50
C ASP A 137 -18.79 1.21 4.01
N LEU A 138 -17.55 1.19 3.57
CA LEU A 138 -16.84 2.38 3.05
C LEU A 138 -17.41 2.89 1.72
N SER A 139 -18.32 2.18 1.08
CA SER A 139 -19.01 2.70 -0.11
C SER A 139 -20.19 3.63 0.22
N THR A 140 -20.57 3.76 1.50
CA THR A 140 -21.65 4.62 1.97
C THR A 140 -21.12 5.81 2.75
N ALA A 141 -21.85 6.93 2.70
CA ALA A 141 -21.47 8.14 3.46
C ALA A 141 -21.54 7.91 4.97
N GLU A 142 -22.52 7.14 5.42
CA GLU A 142 -22.71 6.76 6.83
C GLU A 142 -21.55 5.92 7.34
N GLY A 143 -21.16 4.89 6.56
CA GLY A 143 -20.03 4.03 6.91
C GLY A 143 -18.70 4.77 6.92
N GLN A 144 -18.48 5.68 5.97
CA GLN A 144 -17.32 6.56 5.95
C GLN A 144 -17.27 7.46 7.20
N ALA A 145 -18.39 8.09 7.57
CA ALA A 145 -18.45 8.96 8.75
C ALA A 145 -18.16 8.21 10.05
N GLU A 146 -18.62 6.97 10.17
CA GLU A 146 -18.36 6.11 11.33
C GLU A 146 -16.89 5.72 11.43
N VAL A 147 -16.27 5.33 10.31
CA VAL A 147 -14.84 5.02 10.27
C VAL A 147 -14.01 6.27 10.53
N ASP A 148 -14.38 7.43 9.97
CA ASP A 148 -13.69 8.71 10.17
C ASP A 148 -13.63 9.12 11.64
N ALA A 149 -14.69 8.87 12.41
CA ALA A 149 -14.70 9.11 13.85
C ALA A 149 -13.65 8.26 14.60
N ALA A 150 -13.38 7.05 14.13
CA ALA A 150 -12.40 6.15 14.71
C ALA A 150 -10.95 6.43 14.25
N ILE A 151 -10.75 7.02 13.06
CA ILE A 151 -9.43 7.34 12.51
C ILE A 151 -8.65 8.29 13.42
N GLY A 152 -9.32 9.31 13.97
CA GLY A 152 -8.70 10.26 14.90
C GLY A 152 -7.47 10.96 14.32
N GLN A 153 -6.32 10.80 14.99
CA GLN A 153 -5.05 11.45 14.62
C GLN A 153 -4.16 10.57 13.71
N ALA A 154 -4.67 9.47 13.15
CA ALA A 154 -3.86 8.63 12.26
C ALA A 154 -3.42 9.41 11.01
N GLU A 155 -2.17 9.22 10.63
CA GLU A 155 -1.54 9.81 9.44
C GLU A 155 -1.51 8.81 8.28
N LEU A 156 -1.48 7.51 8.60
CA LEU A 156 -1.61 6.42 7.65
C LEU A 156 -2.85 5.58 7.99
N ILE A 157 -3.72 5.38 7.01
CA ILE A 157 -4.89 4.51 7.07
C ILE A 157 -4.61 3.30 6.19
N ILE A 158 -4.62 2.10 6.76
CA ILE A 158 -4.48 0.84 6.00
C ILE A 158 -5.83 0.16 5.93
N VAL A 159 -6.30 -0.15 4.73
CA VAL A 159 -7.60 -0.79 4.45
C VAL A 159 -7.34 -2.21 3.95
N ASP A 160 -7.50 -3.22 4.81
CA ASP A 160 -7.28 -4.64 4.50
C ASP A 160 -8.59 -5.44 4.70
N ASN A 161 -9.35 -5.69 3.65
CA ASN A 161 -9.13 -5.35 2.26
C ASN A 161 -10.36 -4.64 1.66
N ILE A 162 -10.18 -4.09 0.47
CA ILE A 162 -11.27 -3.39 -0.23
C ILE A 162 -12.49 -4.28 -0.40
N SER A 163 -12.33 -5.57 -0.74
CA SER A 163 -13.43 -6.48 -1.06
C SER A 163 -14.39 -6.74 0.12
N THR A 164 -13.91 -6.62 1.35
CA THR A 164 -14.72 -6.84 2.57
C THR A 164 -15.27 -5.54 3.15
N LEU A 165 -14.60 -4.42 2.88
CA LEU A 165 -14.98 -3.11 3.42
C LEU A 165 -15.76 -2.24 2.43
N VAL A 166 -15.92 -2.67 1.17
CA VAL A 166 -16.71 -2.02 0.13
C VAL A 166 -17.76 -3.01 -0.36
N ARG A 167 -18.97 -2.95 0.22
CA ARG A 167 -20.00 -3.99 0.04
C ARG A 167 -21.15 -3.57 -0.86
N SER A 168 -21.45 -2.28 -0.94
CA SER A 168 -22.51 -1.75 -1.80
C SER A 168 -21.98 -1.55 -3.22
N GLY A 169 -22.57 -2.27 -4.15
CA GLY A 169 -22.14 -2.30 -5.55
C GLY A 169 -21.46 -3.62 -5.90
N ARG A 170 -21.45 -3.93 -7.19
CA ARG A 170 -20.68 -5.08 -7.65
C ARG A 170 -19.19 -4.73 -7.57
N GLU A 171 -18.43 -5.49 -6.79
CA GLU A 171 -16.98 -5.33 -6.53
C GLU A 171 -16.14 -5.05 -7.79
N ASN A 172 -16.63 -5.46 -8.95
CA ASN A 172 -15.98 -5.31 -10.25
C ASN A 172 -16.41 -4.06 -11.03
N GLU A 173 -17.34 -3.24 -10.51
CA GLU A 173 -17.87 -2.08 -11.21
C GLU A 173 -17.16 -0.80 -10.74
N ALA A 174 -16.81 0.05 -11.69
CA ALA A 174 -16.20 1.36 -11.45
C ALA A 174 -17.06 2.25 -10.52
N GLU A 175 -18.38 2.02 -10.50
CA GLU A 175 -19.34 2.77 -9.70
C GLU A 175 -19.17 2.55 -8.18
N GLY A 176 -18.90 1.31 -7.73
CA GLY A 176 -18.67 1.02 -6.30
C GLY A 176 -17.36 1.60 -5.76
N TRP A 177 -16.40 1.89 -6.63
CA TRP A 177 -15.12 2.47 -6.25
C TRP A 177 -15.17 3.98 -6.06
N LEU A 178 -16.01 4.71 -6.79
CA LEU A 178 -16.01 6.18 -6.76
C LEU A 178 -16.22 6.77 -5.36
N PRO A 179 -17.16 6.31 -4.52
CA PRO A 179 -17.31 6.84 -3.16
C PRO A 179 -16.06 6.63 -2.30
N VAL A 180 -15.42 5.46 -2.43
CA VAL A 180 -14.18 5.14 -1.67
C VAL A 180 -13.00 5.99 -2.16
N GLN A 181 -12.93 6.22 -3.47
CA GLN A 181 -11.94 7.11 -4.06
C GLN A 181 -12.11 8.54 -3.55
N ASP A 182 -13.34 9.07 -3.51
CA ASP A 182 -13.62 10.42 -3.02
C ASP A 182 -13.31 10.56 -1.54
N TRP A 183 -13.62 9.55 -0.73
CA TRP A 183 -13.24 9.46 0.68
C TRP A 183 -11.72 9.50 0.86
N ALA A 184 -10.99 8.66 0.12
CA ALA A 184 -9.53 8.64 0.18
C ALA A 184 -8.89 9.96 -0.27
N LEU A 185 -9.43 10.60 -1.31
CA LEU A 185 -9.03 11.94 -1.74
C LEU A 185 -9.35 13.00 -0.67
N GLY A 186 -10.42 12.81 0.12
CA GLY A 186 -10.74 13.61 1.30
C GLY A 186 -9.64 13.52 2.35
N HIS A 187 -9.21 12.30 2.69
CA HIS A 187 -8.10 12.08 3.63
C HIS A 187 -6.78 12.65 3.13
N ARG A 188 -6.48 12.48 1.85
CA ARG A 188 -5.31 13.10 1.22
C ARG A 188 -5.30 14.62 1.39
N ARG A 189 -6.43 15.31 1.15
CA ARG A 189 -6.57 16.75 1.37
C ARG A 189 -6.42 17.15 2.85
N ALA A 190 -6.80 16.25 3.76
CA ALA A 190 -6.63 16.40 5.20
C ALA A 190 -5.20 16.05 5.71
N GLY A 191 -4.25 15.82 4.81
CA GLY A 191 -2.85 15.55 5.17
C GLY A 191 -2.54 14.07 5.43
N ARG A 192 -3.50 13.15 5.27
CA ARG A 192 -3.34 11.71 5.53
C ARG A 192 -2.97 10.93 4.28
N SER A 193 -2.43 9.74 4.49
CA SER A 193 -2.18 8.75 3.42
C SER A 193 -3.07 7.53 3.60
N VAL A 194 -3.45 6.90 2.48
CA VAL A 194 -4.26 5.68 2.48
C VAL A 194 -3.54 4.58 1.71
N LEU A 195 -3.36 3.42 2.35
CA LEU A 195 -2.85 2.20 1.74
C LEU A 195 -3.98 1.19 1.62
N PHE A 196 -4.34 0.87 0.41
CA PHE A 196 -5.34 -0.14 0.10
C PHE A 196 -4.69 -1.51 -0.13
N ILE A 197 -5.25 -2.54 0.49
CA ILE A 197 -4.95 -3.94 0.18
C ILE A 197 -6.09 -4.49 -0.66
N HIS A 198 -5.74 -5.10 -1.80
CA HIS A 198 -6.73 -5.59 -2.75
C HIS A 198 -6.43 -7.01 -3.24
N HIS A 199 -7.50 -7.80 -3.49
CA HIS A 199 -7.40 -9.10 -4.12
C HIS A 199 -7.47 -8.96 -5.65
N ALA A 200 -6.39 -9.35 -6.35
CA ALA A 200 -6.44 -9.47 -7.80
C ALA A 200 -7.41 -10.60 -8.22
N GLY A 201 -8.11 -10.42 -9.34
CA GLY A 201 -8.97 -11.44 -9.91
C GLY A 201 -8.23 -12.69 -10.36
N LYS A 202 -8.98 -13.78 -10.68
CA LYS A 202 -8.42 -15.01 -11.25
C LYS A 202 -7.66 -14.67 -12.54
N GLY A 203 -6.33 -14.87 -12.56
CA GLY A 203 -5.46 -14.58 -13.71
C GLY A 203 -4.39 -13.53 -13.43
N GLY A 204 -4.28 -13.00 -12.19
CA GLY A 204 -3.21 -12.06 -11.81
C GLY A 204 -3.36 -10.64 -12.40
N LEU A 205 -4.23 -10.46 -13.38
CA LEU A 205 -4.58 -9.15 -13.92
C LEU A 205 -5.72 -8.57 -13.08
N GLN A 206 -5.55 -7.34 -12.64
CA GLN A 206 -6.61 -6.60 -11.99
C GLN A 206 -7.80 -6.44 -12.97
N ARG A 207 -8.96 -7.01 -12.68
CA ARG A 207 -10.17 -6.75 -13.46
C ARG A 207 -10.71 -5.35 -13.12
N GLY A 208 -10.81 -4.46 -14.12
CA GLY A 208 -11.42 -3.13 -13.99
C GLY A 208 -10.50 -2.05 -13.42
N THR A 209 -9.20 -2.16 -13.54
CA THR A 209 -8.20 -1.42 -12.77
C THR A 209 -7.76 -0.08 -13.31
N SER A 210 -7.84 0.19 -14.60
CA SER A 210 -7.33 1.46 -15.15
C SER A 210 -7.94 2.68 -14.45
N ARG A 211 -9.25 2.67 -14.16
CA ARG A 211 -9.91 3.79 -13.46
C ARG A 211 -9.59 3.86 -11.96
N ARG A 212 -9.32 2.72 -11.29
CA ARG A 212 -8.95 2.72 -9.86
C ARG A 212 -7.55 3.26 -9.65
N GLU A 213 -6.65 3.05 -10.60
CA GLU A 213 -5.26 3.45 -10.51
C GLU A 213 -5.01 4.92 -10.82
N ASP A 214 -5.95 5.61 -11.49
CA ASP A 214 -5.75 6.98 -11.97
C ASP A 214 -5.36 7.94 -10.84
N VAL A 215 -5.98 7.82 -9.66
CA VAL A 215 -5.74 8.68 -8.49
C VAL A 215 -4.60 8.19 -7.60
N LEU A 216 -4.15 6.94 -7.77
CA LEU A 216 -3.11 6.35 -6.94
C LEU A 216 -1.72 6.91 -7.32
N ASP A 217 -0.90 7.13 -6.30
CA ASP A 217 0.51 7.52 -6.47
C ASP A 217 1.38 6.30 -6.75
N THR A 218 1.11 5.20 -6.05
CA THR A 218 1.88 3.96 -6.16
C THR A 218 0.95 2.75 -6.22
N VAL A 219 1.26 1.81 -7.11
CA VAL A 219 0.60 0.51 -7.21
C VAL A 219 1.67 -0.57 -7.17
N ILE A 220 1.52 -1.50 -6.24
CA ILE A 220 2.45 -2.61 -6.01
C ILE A 220 1.73 -3.94 -6.24
N ALA A 221 2.29 -4.78 -7.09
CA ALA A 221 1.87 -6.17 -7.25
C ALA A 221 2.75 -7.11 -6.43
N LEU A 222 2.11 -8.05 -5.71
CA LEU A 222 2.82 -9.20 -5.15
C LEU A 222 2.57 -10.42 -6.04
N ARG A 223 3.64 -11.03 -6.52
CA ARG A 223 3.58 -12.17 -7.46
C ARG A 223 4.32 -13.36 -6.88
N ARG A 224 3.77 -14.57 -7.07
CA ARG A 224 4.53 -15.77 -6.75
C ARG A 224 5.67 -15.92 -7.76
N PRO A 225 6.91 -16.21 -7.31
CA PRO A 225 7.97 -16.62 -8.22
C PRO A 225 7.57 -17.88 -9.02
N THR A 226 8.14 -18.06 -10.19
CA THR A 226 7.81 -19.21 -11.05
C THR A 226 8.16 -20.57 -10.44
N ASP A 227 9.18 -20.60 -9.57
CA ASP A 227 9.66 -21.77 -8.82
C ASP A 227 9.02 -21.89 -7.42
N TYR A 228 7.93 -21.17 -7.15
CA TYR A 228 7.26 -21.20 -5.86
C TYR A 228 6.62 -22.58 -5.58
N THR A 229 6.88 -23.10 -4.39
CA THR A 229 6.23 -24.27 -3.82
C THR A 229 5.48 -23.94 -2.53
N ALA A 230 4.42 -24.68 -2.20
CA ALA A 230 3.51 -24.33 -1.10
C ALA A 230 4.17 -24.36 0.29
N ASP A 231 5.22 -25.14 0.48
CA ASP A 231 6.01 -25.23 1.71
C ASP A 231 6.82 -23.96 2.00
N GLN A 232 7.06 -23.12 0.98
CA GLN A 232 7.77 -21.85 1.12
C GLN A 232 6.94 -20.73 1.76
N GLY A 233 5.67 -20.97 2.03
CA GLY A 233 4.80 -20.04 2.74
C GLY A 233 4.62 -18.69 2.04
N ALA A 234 4.89 -17.59 2.73
CA ALA A 234 4.75 -16.24 2.16
C ALA A 234 6.07 -15.80 1.50
N ARG A 235 6.37 -16.34 0.33
CA ARG A 235 7.45 -15.94 -0.57
C ARG A 235 6.84 -15.30 -1.81
N PHE A 236 7.26 -14.09 -2.18
CA PHE A 236 6.71 -13.35 -3.32
C PHE A 236 7.66 -12.28 -3.83
N GLU A 237 7.51 -11.95 -5.10
CA GLU A 237 8.13 -10.80 -5.73
C GLU A 237 7.28 -9.56 -5.48
N ILE A 238 7.92 -8.44 -5.16
CA ILE A 238 7.30 -7.12 -5.01
C ILE A 238 7.66 -6.30 -6.24
N VAL A 239 6.66 -5.94 -7.03
CA VAL A 239 6.81 -5.22 -8.30
C VAL A 239 6.05 -3.90 -8.22
N ILE A 240 6.74 -2.78 -8.40
CA ILE A 240 6.10 -1.47 -8.53
C ILE A 240 5.57 -1.34 -9.97
N GLU A 241 4.24 -1.47 -10.16
CA GLU A 241 3.59 -1.34 -11.47
C GLU A 241 3.34 0.12 -11.85
N LYS A 242 3.12 0.96 -10.83
CA LYS A 242 2.99 2.41 -10.94
C LYS A 242 3.70 3.06 -9.78
N GLY A 243 4.54 4.06 -10.04
CA GLY A 243 5.23 4.82 -9.01
C GLY A 243 5.47 6.26 -9.49
N ARG A 244 4.72 7.22 -8.93
CA ARG A 244 4.96 8.64 -9.25
C ARG A 244 6.25 9.11 -8.59
N GLY A 245 7.25 9.42 -9.40
CA GLY A 245 8.56 9.86 -8.92
C GLY A 245 9.51 8.74 -8.48
N ILE A 246 9.12 7.46 -8.65
CA ILE A 246 9.96 6.30 -8.34
C ILE A 246 10.61 5.82 -9.63
N HIS A 247 11.94 5.77 -9.67
CA HIS A 247 12.70 5.37 -10.85
C HIS A 247 14.07 4.80 -10.45
N GLY A 248 14.79 4.22 -11.42
CA GLY A 248 16.12 3.67 -11.18
C GLY A 248 16.09 2.44 -10.25
N ASP A 249 16.97 2.42 -9.28
CA ASP A 249 17.13 1.30 -8.33
C ASP A 249 15.93 1.13 -7.41
N ASP A 250 15.26 2.24 -7.06
CA ASP A 250 14.07 2.25 -6.22
C ASP A 250 12.85 1.57 -6.87
N ALA A 251 12.83 1.52 -8.20
CA ALA A 251 11.78 0.86 -8.96
C ALA A 251 12.08 -0.63 -9.25
N ARG A 252 13.27 -1.13 -8.87
CA ARG A 252 13.62 -2.52 -9.12
C ARG A 252 12.77 -3.47 -8.33
N PRO A 253 12.25 -4.53 -8.97
CA PRO A 253 11.52 -5.56 -8.25
C PRO A 253 12.45 -6.32 -7.30
N ILE A 254 11.92 -6.69 -6.13
CA ILE A 254 12.60 -7.47 -5.11
C ILE A 254 11.82 -8.73 -4.79
N GLU A 255 12.49 -9.78 -4.32
CA GLU A 255 11.84 -10.93 -3.71
C GLU A 255 11.84 -10.76 -2.20
N ALA A 256 10.69 -10.99 -1.59
CA ALA A 256 10.49 -10.98 -0.15
C ALA A 256 10.05 -12.36 0.33
N ARG A 257 10.56 -12.76 1.48
CA ARG A 257 10.15 -13.98 2.19
C ARG A 257 9.85 -13.65 3.64
N TYR A 258 8.71 -14.14 4.11
CA TYR A 258 8.29 -14.09 5.50
C TYR A 258 8.42 -15.48 6.12
N GLU A 259 9.04 -15.55 7.27
CA GLU A 259 9.14 -16.75 8.11
C GLU A 259 8.77 -16.39 9.54
N GLU A 260 8.19 -17.35 10.26
CA GLU A 260 7.99 -17.26 11.71
C GLU A 260 9.04 -18.18 12.38
N ARG A 261 9.90 -17.61 13.21
CA ARG A 261 10.89 -18.35 14.00
C ARG A 261 10.76 -17.94 15.45
N ASP A 262 10.55 -18.92 16.33
CA ASP A 262 10.39 -18.70 17.77
C ASP A 262 9.33 -17.64 18.11
N GLY A 263 8.24 -17.62 17.33
CA GLY A 263 7.15 -16.67 17.48
C GLY A 263 7.43 -15.26 16.96
N ALA A 264 8.58 -15.01 16.34
CA ALA A 264 8.97 -13.74 15.73
C ALA A 264 8.84 -13.76 14.22
N ALA A 265 8.29 -12.70 13.64
CA ALA A 265 8.21 -12.50 12.19
C ALA A 265 9.57 -12.05 11.65
N ILE A 266 10.13 -12.84 10.75
CA ILE A 266 11.40 -12.57 10.09
C ILE A 266 11.15 -12.29 8.62
N TRP A 267 11.62 -11.13 8.15
CA TRP A 267 11.57 -10.75 6.75
C TRP A 267 12.94 -10.83 6.10
N THR A 268 13.01 -11.47 4.94
CA THR A 268 14.22 -11.50 4.10
C THR A 268 13.91 -10.83 2.78
N ARG A 269 14.84 -9.99 2.33
CA ARG A 269 14.83 -9.34 1.00
C ARG A 269 15.96 -9.90 0.15
N THR A 270 15.67 -10.19 -1.11
CA THR A 270 16.65 -10.58 -2.13
C THR A 270 16.38 -9.79 -3.40
N GLU A 271 17.42 -9.28 -4.04
CA GLU A 271 17.28 -8.66 -5.37
C GLU A 271 16.91 -9.74 -6.38
N ILE A 272 15.93 -9.49 -7.26
CA ILE A 272 15.47 -10.53 -8.21
C ILE A 272 16.61 -10.99 -9.14
N ALA A 273 17.51 -10.07 -9.51
CA ALA A 273 18.67 -10.46 -10.30
C ALA A 273 19.58 -11.45 -9.57
N ASP A 274 19.66 -11.40 -8.24
CA ASP A 274 20.43 -12.33 -7.42
C ASP A 274 19.62 -13.59 -7.09
N ALA A 275 18.31 -13.46 -6.88
CA ALA A 275 17.40 -14.59 -6.78
C ALA A 275 17.43 -15.46 -8.04
N ASP A 276 17.37 -14.84 -9.21
CA ASP A 276 17.50 -15.56 -10.50
C ASP A 276 18.84 -16.29 -10.62
N VAL A 277 19.94 -15.70 -10.14
CA VAL A 277 21.27 -16.34 -10.12
C VAL A 277 21.25 -17.57 -9.22
N MET A 278 20.67 -17.45 -8.01
CA MET A 278 20.52 -18.58 -7.08
C MET A 278 19.67 -19.69 -7.67
N ARG A 279 18.50 -19.37 -8.26
CA ARG A 279 17.61 -20.35 -8.90
C ARG A 279 18.32 -21.14 -10.01
N VAL A 280 19.08 -20.43 -10.85
CA VAL A 280 19.86 -21.08 -11.91
C VAL A 280 20.96 -21.94 -11.33
N ALA A 281 21.66 -21.47 -10.28
CA ALA A 281 22.68 -22.25 -9.62
C ALA A 281 22.11 -23.53 -9.00
N ASP A 282 20.98 -23.43 -8.28
CA ASP A 282 20.30 -24.59 -7.65
C ASP A 282 19.85 -25.62 -8.71
N ALA A 283 19.22 -25.17 -9.79
CA ALA A 283 18.78 -26.03 -10.88
C ALA A 283 19.95 -26.79 -11.54
N LEU A 284 21.05 -26.10 -11.80
CA LEU A 284 22.25 -26.71 -12.41
C LEU A 284 23.01 -27.61 -11.43
N ASN A 285 23.10 -27.27 -10.14
CA ASN A 285 23.64 -28.11 -9.08
C ASN A 285 22.77 -29.35 -8.85
N GLY A 286 21.45 -29.25 -9.09
CA GLY A 286 20.50 -30.35 -9.11
C GLY A 286 20.66 -31.29 -10.32
N GLY A 287 21.60 -31.03 -11.23
CA GLY A 287 21.91 -31.85 -12.39
C GLY A 287 21.13 -31.53 -13.66
N LEU A 288 20.33 -30.43 -13.67
CA LEU A 288 19.64 -30.05 -14.89
C LEU A 288 20.60 -29.43 -15.91
N SER A 289 20.37 -29.71 -17.17
CA SER A 289 21.04 -29.02 -18.28
C SER A 289 20.53 -27.56 -18.37
N ILE A 290 21.27 -26.71 -19.07
CA ILE A 290 20.85 -25.30 -19.32
C ILE A 290 19.46 -25.23 -19.97
N ARG A 291 19.12 -26.21 -20.82
CA ARG A 291 17.82 -26.25 -21.50
C ARG A 291 16.70 -26.61 -20.53
N GLU A 292 16.90 -27.65 -19.72
CA GLU A 292 15.92 -28.08 -18.70
C GLU A 292 15.72 -27.02 -17.64
N ALA A 293 16.80 -26.38 -17.17
CA ALA A 293 16.71 -25.22 -16.23
C ALA A 293 15.97 -24.03 -16.86
N ALA A 294 16.14 -23.78 -18.17
CA ALA A 294 15.40 -22.73 -18.87
C ALA A 294 13.90 -23.03 -18.93
N ASP A 295 13.53 -24.27 -19.23
CA ASP A 295 12.15 -24.72 -19.31
C ASP A 295 11.50 -24.71 -17.90
N GLU A 296 12.18 -25.23 -16.88
CA GLU A 296 11.70 -25.30 -15.49
C GLU A 296 11.51 -23.91 -14.87
N LEU A 297 12.47 -23.00 -15.08
CA LEU A 297 12.44 -21.66 -14.52
C LEU A 297 11.65 -20.66 -15.38
N GLY A 298 11.08 -21.08 -16.51
CA GLY A 298 10.37 -20.21 -17.43
C GLY A 298 11.24 -19.09 -18.01
N MET A 299 12.55 -19.35 -18.16
CA MET A 299 13.53 -18.39 -18.64
C MET A 299 13.97 -18.69 -20.08
N HIS A 300 14.39 -17.66 -20.82
CA HIS A 300 15.03 -17.88 -22.10
C HIS A 300 16.44 -18.46 -21.90
N LYS A 301 16.84 -19.45 -22.72
CA LYS A 301 18.13 -20.14 -22.62
C LYS A 301 19.32 -19.19 -22.49
N SER A 302 19.35 -18.11 -23.29
CA SER A 302 20.43 -17.10 -23.22
C SER A 302 20.48 -16.35 -21.89
N LYS A 303 19.31 -16.18 -21.19
CA LYS A 303 19.27 -15.62 -19.84
C LYS A 303 19.91 -16.60 -18.85
N VAL A 304 19.58 -17.88 -18.91
CA VAL A 304 20.17 -18.94 -18.07
C VAL A 304 21.67 -19.03 -18.25
N GLU A 305 22.17 -19.00 -19.50
CA GLU A 305 23.61 -19.00 -19.80
C GLU A 305 24.34 -17.78 -19.18
N ARG A 306 23.73 -16.60 -19.24
CA ARG A 306 24.29 -15.39 -18.63
C ARG A 306 24.31 -15.48 -17.10
N LEU A 307 23.23 -15.99 -16.50
CA LEU A 307 23.09 -16.17 -15.05
C LEU A 307 24.03 -17.25 -14.53
N LYS A 308 24.23 -18.35 -15.29
CA LYS A 308 25.27 -19.37 -15.00
C LYS A 308 26.65 -18.74 -14.86
N LYS A 309 27.06 -17.89 -15.81
CA LYS A 309 28.35 -17.19 -15.73
C LYS A 309 28.46 -16.33 -14.46
N LYS A 310 27.37 -15.66 -14.07
CA LYS A 310 27.33 -14.86 -12.85
C LYS A 310 27.41 -15.75 -11.61
N ALA A 311 26.71 -16.89 -11.59
CA ALA A 311 26.76 -17.87 -10.50
C ALA A 311 28.15 -18.45 -10.29
N ILE A 312 28.86 -18.79 -11.36
CA ILE A 312 30.28 -19.21 -11.30
C ILE A 312 31.14 -18.10 -10.70
N GLY A 313 30.97 -16.86 -11.16
CA GLY A 313 31.72 -15.70 -10.63
C GLY A 313 31.43 -15.39 -9.16
N GLN A 314 30.30 -15.84 -8.63
CA GLN A 314 29.90 -15.74 -7.22
C GLN A 314 30.26 -16.98 -6.39
N GLY A 315 30.86 -18.01 -7.00
CA GLY A 315 31.21 -19.27 -6.32
C GLY A 315 30.01 -20.17 -5.97
N LEU A 316 28.87 -19.96 -6.63
CA LEU A 316 27.64 -20.74 -6.44
C LEU A 316 27.59 -21.98 -7.35
N LEU A 317 28.46 -22.06 -8.35
CA LEU A 317 28.63 -23.16 -9.31
C LEU A 317 30.10 -23.41 -9.56
N ASP A 318 30.47 -24.69 -9.72
CA ASP A 318 31.77 -25.03 -10.27
C ASP A 318 31.82 -24.71 -11.77
N GLY A 319 32.97 -24.23 -12.25
CA GLY A 319 33.16 -23.69 -13.59
C GLY A 319 33.25 -24.79 -14.68
#